data_2afeac7a263f5170dfe3275ef027dd23
#
_entry.id   2afeac7a263f5170dfe3275ef027dd23
#
_cell.length_a   1.000
_cell.length_b   1.000
_cell.length_c   1.000
_cell.angle_alpha   90.00
_cell.angle_beta   90.00
_cell.angle_gamma   90.00
#
_symmetry.space_group_name_H-M   'P 1'
#
loop_
_entity.id
_entity.type
_entity.pdbx_description
1 polymer ?
#
loop_
_entity_poly.entity_id
_entity_poly.type
_entity_poly.pdbx_seq_one_letter_code
_entity_poly.pdbx_strand_id
1 'polypeptide(L)'
;MTDGLEIQQHKVARAAADDCVVTLRCGQALVEVETGDAGTACWLREFVTPWFAPVAAGQANARVRLVASAARFAELDTRQISAGTRPVPCFGLDSALISYPGWSEPDGATVVADGEYGCFYRVLGKEVEIVSKPGERMARVGLLRVVREVATLRALAAPGMLDLHSAAFVTNGGAVLLVGGKRAGKTTLLAHVLTSGRAALLANDRLLVDCTSLVATGVPTIVPVREETEKRFPALGKGLPRRAALLHAGELGAEAAATPGAGARLVLSPAQFARQLGAATTGTAKVCAVVFPEISPGQSVWSLVPVTREEGNARLLAGLYASRTGPREPTIFQAAAGETPVPGAQAALALQLAAAVPLVVCRLGPDAYRGHARAWLRALKLPKGGAGR
;
A
#
# COMPACT_ATOMS: atom_id res chain seq x y z
N MET A 1 -17.01 47.39 -17.12
CA MET A 1 -16.08 47.07 -16.01
C MET A 1 -16.48 45.78 -15.24
N THR A 2 -17.59 45.16 -15.55
CA THR A 2 -18.07 43.90 -14.91
C THR A 2 -17.42 42.61 -15.47
N ASP A 3 -17.07 42.59 -16.76
CA ASP A 3 -16.50 41.40 -17.40
C ASP A 3 -15.11 40.99 -16.89
N GLY A 4 -14.30 41.92 -16.41
CA GLY A 4 -12.96 41.64 -15.89
C GLY A 4 -12.96 40.93 -14.53
N LEU A 5 -13.96 41.20 -13.71
CA LEU A 5 -14.11 40.59 -12.37
C LEU A 5 -14.62 39.16 -12.45
N GLU A 6 -15.53 38.88 -13.37
CA GLU A 6 -16.03 37.48 -13.58
C GLU A 6 -14.95 36.57 -14.16
N ILE A 7 -14.14 37.05 -15.13
CA ILE A 7 -13.02 36.30 -15.70
C ILE A 7 -11.95 36.01 -14.62
N GLN A 8 -11.70 36.96 -13.72
CA GLN A 8 -10.72 36.80 -12.65
C GLN A 8 -11.24 35.83 -11.58
N GLN A 9 -12.52 35.89 -11.22
CA GLN A 9 -13.16 34.96 -10.31
C GLN A 9 -13.20 33.52 -10.88
N HIS A 10 -13.50 33.38 -12.18
CA HIS A 10 -13.44 32.07 -12.85
C HIS A 10 -12.02 31.50 -12.93
N LYS A 11 -10.99 32.34 -13.13
CA LYS A 11 -9.59 31.89 -13.11
C LYS A 11 -9.13 31.45 -11.72
N VAL A 12 -9.51 32.19 -10.68
CA VAL A 12 -9.18 31.86 -9.29
C VAL A 12 -9.94 30.59 -8.84
N ALA A 13 -11.21 30.43 -9.18
CA ALA A 13 -11.99 29.24 -8.88
C ALA A 13 -11.45 28.01 -9.61
N ARG A 14 -11.00 28.15 -10.87
CA ARG A 14 -10.41 27.08 -11.66
C ARG A 14 -9.04 26.66 -11.13
N ALA A 15 -8.18 27.62 -10.73
CA ALA A 15 -6.90 27.34 -10.09
C ALA A 15 -7.08 26.62 -8.75
N ALA A 16 -8.06 27.05 -7.93
CA ALA A 16 -8.38 26.39 -6.66
C ALA A 16 -8.97 24.97 -6.88
N ALA A 17 -9.72 24.74 -7.97
CA ALA A 17 -10.23 23.42 -8.32
C ALA A 17 -9.09 22.48 -8.80
N ASP A 18 -8.14 23.00 -9.57
CA ASP A 18 -6.97 22.24 -10.04
C ASP A 18 -6.08 21.79 -8.86
N ASP A 19 -6.02 22.55 -7.77
CA ASP A 19 -5.29 22.19 -6.56
C ASP A 19 -5.93 21.02 -5.77
N CYS A 20 -7.21 20.73 -6.01
CA CYS A 20 -7.96 19.64 -5.36
C CYS A 20 -7.92 18.32 -6.15
N VAL A 21 -7.31 18.30 -7.32
CA VAL A 21 -7.22 17.12 -8.19
C VAL A 21 -5.78 16.62 -8.25
N VAL A 22 -5.62 15.31 -8.10
CA VAL A 22 -4.32 14.62 -8.20
C VAL A 22 -4.44 13.46 -9.16
N THR A 23 -3.62 13.42 -10.21
CA THR A 23 -3.49 12.22 -11.05
C THR A 23 -2.28 11.42 -10.59
N LEU A 24 -2.51 10.16 -10.24
CA LEU A 24 -1.51 9.24 -9.71
C LEU A 24 -1.25 8.11 -10.69
N ARG A 25 0.02 7.77 -10.89
CA ARG A 25 0.46 6.63 -11.70
C ARG A 25 0.99 5.51 -10.82
N CYS A 26 0.47 4.29 -11.02
CA CYS A 26 1.01 3.04 -10.46
C CYS A 26 1.20 2.04 -11.62
N GLY A 27 2.44 1.84 -12.07
CA GLY A 27 2.68 1.10 -13.31
C GLY A 27 1.97 1.75 -14.50
N GLN A 28 1.07 1.00 -15.15
CA GLN A 28 0.23 1.52 -16.24
C GLN A 28 -1.11 2.11 -15.75
N ALA A 29 -1.44 1.96 -14.49
CA ALA A 29 -2.65 2.54 -13.92
C ALA A 29 -2.51 4.07 -13.78
N LEU A 30 -3.54 4.80 -14.23
CA LEU A 30 -3.70 6.23 -14.03
C LEU A 30 -5.01 6.47 -13.28
N VAL A 31 -4.92 6.93 -12.05
CA VAL A 31 -6.07 7.22 -11.18
C VAL A 31 -6.16 8.71 -10.93
N GLU A 32 -7.26 9.31 -11.35
CA GLU A 32 -7.60 10.69 -11.03
C GLU A 32 -8.33 10.72 -9.68
N VAL A 33 -7.88 11.57 -8.79
CA VAL A 33 -8.43 11.70 -7.43
C VAL A 33 -8.86 13.15 -7.21
N GLU A 34 -10.15 13.36 -6.99
CA GLU A 34 -10.74 14.64 -6.61
C GLU A 34 -11.01 14.63 -5.10
N THR A 35 -10.41 15.54 -4.36
CA THR A 35 -10.41 15.51 -2.88
C THR A 35 -11.34 16.52 -2.23
N GLY A 36 -11.87 17.46 -2.98
CA GLY A 36 -12.73 18.55 -2.46
C GLY A 36 -11.97 19.66 -1.73
N ASP A 37 -10.72 19.44 -1.28
CA ASP A 37 -9.85 20.46 -0.69
C ASP A 37 -8.36 20.18 -0.98
N ALA A 38 -7.59 21.29 -1.12
CA ALA A 38 -6.16 21.22 -1.46
C ALA A 38 -5.31 20.56 -0.35
N GLY A 39 -5.70 20.70 0.92
CA GLY A 39 -5.00 20.09 2.05
C GLY A 39 -5.06 18.57 1.99
N THR A 40 -6.22 18.00 1.66
CA THR A 40 -6.38 16.54 1.45
C THR A 40 -5.60 16.06 0.21
N ALA A 41 -5.59 16.84 -0.87
CA ALA A 41 -4.80 16.53 -2.06
C ALA A 41 -3.29 16.50 -1.76
N CYS A 42 -2.80 17.49 -1.03
CA CYS A 42 -1.40 17.57 -0.61
C CYS A 42 -1.03 16.37 0.30
N TRP A 43 -1.85 16.10 1.32
CA TRP A 43 -1.66 14.98 2.23
C TRP A 43 -1.64 13.62 1.50
N LEU A 44 -2.58 13.39 0.58
CA LEU A 44 -2.62 12.15 -0.20
C LEU A 44 -1.35 12.01 -1.04
N ARG A 45 -0.94 13.09 -1.74
CA ARG A 45 0.28 13.13 -2.55
C ARG A 45 1.52 12.81 -1.73
N GLU A 46 1.67 13.39 -0.55
CA GLU A 46 2.77 13.12 0.37
C GLU A 46 2.80 11.66 0.85
N PHE A 47 1.63 11.10 1.15
CA PHE A 47 1.53 9.72 1.64
C PHE A 47 1.93 8.71 0.58
N VAL A 48 1.47 8.89 -0.67
CA VAL A 48 1.64 7.88 -1.72
C VAL A 48 2.94 8.00 -2.51
N THR A 49 3.60 9.16 -2.46
CA THR A 49 4.88 9.38 -3.16
C THR A 49 6.05 8.76 -2.37
N PRO A 50 7.01 8.09 -3.04
CA PRO A 50 7.23 7.97 -4.48
C PRO A 50 6.57 6.74 -5.13
N TRP A 51 5.79 5.96 -4.41
CA TRP A 51 5.21 4.69 -4.89
C TRP A 51 4.20 4.88 -6.01
N PHE A 52 3.28 5.83 -5.82
CA PHE A 52 2.39 6.29 -6.87
C PHE A 52 2.84 7.68 -7.29
N ALA A 53 3.38 7.77 -8.50
CA ALA A 53 3.96 9.01 -8.97
C ALA A 53 2.84 10.01 -9.37
N PRO A 54 2.83 11.23 -8.82
CA PRO A 54 1.99 12.29 -9.37
C PRO A 54 2.40 12.58 -10.81
N VAL A 55 1.42 12.71 -11.69
CA VAL A 55 1.63 13.03 -13.11
C VAL A 55 0.69 14.15 -13.53
N ALA A 56 0.99 14.79 -14.66
CA ALA A 56 0.07 15.75 -15.25
C ALA A 56 -1.28 15.10 -15.56
N ALA A 57 -2.34 15.88 -15.50
CA ALA A 57 -3.68 15.43 -15.87
C ALA A 57 -3.67 14.81 -17.27
N GLY A 58 -4.30 13.65 -17.40
CA GLY A 58 -4.37 12.88 -18.63
C GLY A 58 -5.62 12.01 -18.66
N GLN A 59 -5.70 11.10 -19.62
CA GLN A 59 -6.82 10.19 -19.71
C GLN A 59 -6.71 9.13 -18.60
N ALA A 60 -7.29 9.41 -17.44
CA ALA A 60 -7.35 8.48 -16.31
C ALA A 60 -8.17 7.23 -16.67
N ASN A 61 -7.72 6.07 -16.21
CA ASN A 61 -8.43 4.81 -16.39
C ASN A 61 -9.27 4.40 -15.16
N ALA A 62 -9.22 5.20 -14.09
CA ALA A 62 -10.18 5.19 -12.99
C ALA A 62 -10.27 6.58 -12.36
N ARG A 63 -11.40 6.87 -11.72
CA ARG A 63 -11.64 8.11 -10.98
C ARG A 63 -12.11 7.82 -9.56
N VAL A 64 -11.55 8.53 -8.59
CA VAL A 64 -11.94 8.48 -7.19
C VAL A 64 -12.30 9.90 -6.75
N ARG A 65 -13.47 10.10 -6.16
CA ARG A 65 -13.93 11.40 -5.67
C ARG A 65 -14.28 11.32 -4.19
N LEU A 66 -13.78 12.25 -3.40
CA LEU A 66 -14.21 12.45 -2.01
C LEU A 66 -15.26 13.58 -1.97
N VAL A 67 -16.47 13.24 -1.54
CA VAL A 67 -17.62 14.16 -1.46
C VAL A 67 -17.99 14.37 0.01
N ALA A 68 -17.62 15.52 0.56
CA ALA A 68 -18.02 15.94 1.90
C ALA A 68 -19.37 16.67 1.85
N SER A 69 -20.49 15.92 1.98
CA SER A 69 -21.85 16.44 1.85
C SER A 69 -22.76 15.84 2.90
N ALA A 70 -23.28 16.66 3.81
CA ALA A 70 -24.27 16.22 4.82
C ALA A 70 -25.57 15.70 4.18
N ALA A 71 -26.05 16.38 3.12
CA ALA A 71 -27.27 15.99 2.43
C ALA A 71 -27.12 14.63 1.72
N ARG A 72 -26.02 14.46 0.96
CA ARG A 72 -25.76 13.19 0.26
C ARG A 72 -25.51 12.04 1.22
N PHE A 73 -24.80 12.30 2.33
CA PHE A 73 -24.59 11.30 3.37
C PHE A 73 -25.91 10.87 4.00
N ALA A 74 -26.80 11.81 4.39
CA ALA A 74 -28.09 11.51 4.97
C ALA A 74 -29.02 10.75 4.00
N GLU A 75 -28.96 11.04 2.71
CA GLU A 75 -29.68 10.29 1.67
C GLU A 75 -29.23 8.81 1.66
N LEU A 76 -27.93 8.53 1.64
CA LEU A 76 -27.38 7.16 1.63
C LEU A 76 -27.66 6.43 2.94
N ASP A 77 -27.56 7.13 4.08
CA ASP A 77 -27.87 6.59 5.41
C ASP A 77 -29.33 6.16 5.51
N THR A 78 -30.25 6.99 5.00
CA THR A 78 -31.69 6.64 4.92
C THR A 78 -31.94 5.46 4.00
N ARG A 79 -31.26 5.39 2.85
CA ARG A 79 -31.37 4.28 1.91
C ARG A 79 -30.86 2.97 2.49
N GLN A 80 -29.77 3.00 3.27
CA GLN A 80 -29.24 1.81 3.95
C GLN A 80 -30.30 1.14 4.83
N ILE A 81 -31.14 1.92 5.52
CA ILE A 81 -32.19 1.41 6.39
C ILE A 81 -33.29 0.72 5.58
N SER A 82 -33.65 1.26 4.42
CA SER A 82 -34.75 0.77 3.57
C SER A 82 -34.31 -0.28 2.54
N ALA A 83 -33.04 -0.32 2.16
CA ALA A 83 -32.49 -1.27 1.21
C ALA A 83 -32.24 -2.64 1.89
N GLY A 84 -32.54 -3.73 1.18
CA GLY A 84 -32.06 -5.05 1.58
C GLY A 84 -30.56 -5.13 1.50
N THR A 85 -29.84 -4.87 2.61
CA THR A 85 -28.38 -4.91 2.65
C THR A 85 -27.84 -6.33 2.64
N ARG A 86 -26.71 -6.54 1.94
CA ARG A 86 -25.94 -7.78 1.92
C ARG A 86 -24.49 -7.53 2.32
N PRO A 87 -23.76 -8.52 2.85
CA PRO A 87 -22.34 -8.39 3.07
C PRO A 87 -21.61 -8.15 1.75
N VAL A 88 -20.78 -7.10 1.66
CA VAL A 88 -19.92 -6.81 0.52
C VAL A 88 -18.48 -6.83 0.98
N PRO A 89 -17.61 -7.66 0.38
CA PRO A 89 -16.23 -7.77 0.81
C PRO A 89 -15.42 -6.54 0.41
N CYS A 90 -14.62 -6.08 1.36
CA CYS A 90 -13.67 -4.96 1.23
C CYS A 90 -12.37 -5.31 1.93
N PHE A 91 -11.25 -4.70 1.52
CA PHE A 91 -9.99 -4.81 2.27
C PHE A 91 -9.86 -3.70 3.30
N GLY A 92 -9.54 -4.05 4.54
CA GLY A 92 -9.10 -3.13 5.57
C GLY A 92 -7.70 -2.53 5.28
N LEU A 93 -7.29 -1.55 6.07
CA LEU A 93 -5.96 -0.95 5.95
C LEU A 93 -4.82 -1.94 6.26
N ASP A 94 -5.08 -2.94 7.09
CA ASP A 94 -4.16 -4.03 7.41
C ASP A 94 -4.24 -5.19 6.40
N SER A 95 -4.95 -4.97 5.28
CA SER A 95 -5.19 -5.95 4.22
C SER A 95 -6.02 -7.16 4.67
N ALA A 96 -6.71 -7.09 5.81
CA ALA A 96 -7.71 -8.07 6.17
C ALA A 96 -8.95 -7.94 5.28
N LEU A 97 -9.51 -9.08 4.86
CA LEU A 97 -10.80 -9.08 4.20
C LEU A 97 -11.89 -8.89 5.26
N ILE A 98 -12.67 -7.83 5.11
CA ILE A 98 -13.81 -7.48 5.96
C ILE A 98 -15.04 -7.34 5.09
N SER A 99 -16.23 -7.51 5.66
CA SER A 99 -17.49 -7.33 4.94
C SER A 99 -18.27 -6.21 5.58
N TYR A 100 -18.73 -5.28 4.75
CA TYR A 100 -19.60 -4.19 5.16
C TYR A 100 -21.00 -4.36 4.58
N PRO A 101 -22.03 -3.79 5.20
CA PRO A 101 -23.36 -3.77 4.61
C PRO A 101 -23.37 -2.95 3.32
N GLY A 102 -23.91 -3.54 2.25
CA GLY A 102 -24.01 -2.87 0.96
C GLY A 102 -25.27 -3.24 0.20
N TRP A 103 -25.58 -2.46 -0.84
CA TRP A 103 -26.75 -2.64 -1.71
C TRP A 103 -26.43 -2.21 -3.14
N SER A 104 -27.32 -2.55 -4.08
CA SER A 104 -27.27 -2.06 -5.45
C SER A 104 -28.26 -0.94 -5.67
N GLU A 105 -27.86 0.11 -6.38
CA GLU A 105 -28.74 1.21 -6.81
C GLU A 105 -29.38 0.91 -8.17
N PRO A 106 -30.49 1.60 -8.53
CA PRO A 106 -31.17 1.37 -9.81
C PRO A 106 -30.33 1.67 -11.04
N ASP A 107 -29.32 2.52 -10.93
CA ASP A 107 -28.37 2.85 -12.00
C ASP A 107 -27.22 1.83 -12.13
N GLY A 108 -27.26 0.74 -11.35
CA GLY A 108 -26.27 -0.32 -11.35
C GLY A 108 -25.07 -0.06 -10.43
N ALA A 109 -25.04 1.06 -9.70
CA ALA A 109 -23.99 1.30 -8.72
C ALA A 109 -24.13 0.34 -7.52
N THR A 110 -23.01 -0.08 -6.98
CA THR A 110 -22.94 -0.76 -5.67
C THR A 110 -22.53 0.26 -4.62
N VAL A 111 -23.28 0.33 -3.53
CA VAL A 111 -22.99 1.18 -2.38
C VAL A 111 -22.65 0.32 -1.18
N VAL A 112 -21.66 0.75 -0.40
CA VAL A 112 -21.22 0.07 0.83
C VAL A 112 -21.09 1.10 1.94
N ALA A 113 -21.64 0.78 3.12
CA ALA A 113 -21.52 1.60 4.30
C ALA A 113 -20.29 1.18 5.13
N ASP A 114 -19.31 2.05 5.23
CA ASP A 114 -18.13 1.87 6.06
C ASP A 114 -18.27 2.64 7.37
N GLY A 115 -18.75 1.95 8.40
CA GLY A 115 -18.91 2.53 9.74
C GLY A 115 -17.58 2.80 10.45
N GLU A 116 -16.48 2.15 10.04
CA GLU A 116 -15.14 2.37 10.62
C GLU A 116 -14.59 3.75 10.22
N TYR A 117 -14.80 4.13 8.97
CA TYR A 117 -14.31 5.41 8.44
C TYR A 117 -15.40 6.47 8.29
N GLY A 118 -16.61 6.17 8.73
CA GLY A 118 -17.73 7.13 8.70
C GLY A 118 -18.10 7.61 7.31
N CYS A 119 -18.03 6.72 6.31
CA CYS A 119 -18.30 7.06 4.92
C CYS A 119 -19.03 5.95 4.16
N PHE A 120 -19.59 6.31 3.01
CA PHE A 120 -20.11 5.37 2.02
C PHE A 120 -19.18 5.32 0.82
N TYR A 121 -18.99 4.13 0.25
CA TYR A 121 -18.36 3.93 -1.05
C TYR A 121 -19.44 3.61 -2.07
N ARG A 122 -19.56 4.43 -3.11
CA ARG A 122 -20.44 4.19 -4.25
C ARG A 122 -19.58 3.92 -5.47
N VAL A 123 -19.73 2.74 -6.04
CA VAL A 123 -18.91 2.27 -7.18
C VAL A 123 -19.82 2.07 -8.38
N LEU A 124 -19.51 2.79 -9.47
CA LEU A 124 -20.18 2.68 -10.76
C LEU A 124 -19.14 2.60 -11.88
N GLY A 125 -19.00 1.43 -12.50
CA GLY A 125 -17.98 1.23 -13.53
C GLY A 125 -16.57 1.60 -13.02
N LYS A 126 -15.93 2.59 -13.65
CA LYS A 126 -14.57 3.05 -13.34
C LYS A 126 -14.52 4.16 -12.27
N GLU A 127 -15.65 4.53 -11.73
CA GLU A 127 -15.76 5.64 -10.77
C GLU A 127 -16.07 5.14 -9.38
N VAL A 128 -15.38 5.71 -8.40
CA VAL A 128 -15.62 5.50 -6.97
C VAL A 128 -15.89 6.84 -6.32
N GLU A 129 -17.07 7.01 -5.77
CA GLU A 129 -17.43 8.16 -4.95
C GLU A 129 -17.35 7.75 -3.47
N ILE A 130 -16.65 8.54 -2.68
CA ILE A 130 -16.55 8.38 -1.22
C ILE A 130 -17.36 9.51 -0.61
N VAL A 131 -18.49 9.19 0.00
CA VAL A 131 -19.39 10.16 0.58
C VAL A 131 -19.25 10.18 2.10
N SER A 132 -18.93 11.34 2.67
CA SER A 132 -18.78 11.54 4.10
C SER A 132 -19.55 12.78 4.59
N LYS A 133 -19.70 12.89 5.91
CA LYS A 133 -20.11 14.16 6.52
C LYS A 133 -18.99 15.18 6.38
N PRO A 134 -19.31 16.48 6.27
CA PRO A 134 -18.31 17.53 6.33
C PRO A 134 -17.53 17.47 7.65
N GLY A 135 -16.21 17.58 7.58
CA GLY A 135 -15.32 17.50 8.75
C GLY A 135 -15.02 16.09 9.25
N GLU A 136 -15.54 15.03 8.59
CA GLU A 136 -15.21 13.64 8.95
C GLU A 136 -13.74 13.35 8.63
N ARG A 137 -12.94 13.24 9.69
CA ARG A 137 -11.48 13.06 9.56
C ARG A 137 -11.11 11.68 9.02
N MET A 138 -11.89 10.66 9.37
CA MET A 138 -11.62 9.30 8.93
C MET A 138 -11.89 9.08 7.44
N ALA A 139 -12.67 9.95 6.80
CA ALA A 139 -12.90 9.88 5.35
C ALA A 139 -11.60 9.99 4.52
N ARG A 140 -10.57 10.71 5.01
CA ARG A 140 -9.23 10.74 4.38
C ARG A 140 -8.56 9.36 4.39
N VAL A 141 -8.77 8.59 5.45
CA VAL A 141 -8.25 7.22 5.55
C VAL A 141 -8.97 6.32 4.56
N GLY A 142 -10.30 6.47 4.48
CA GLY A 142 -11.11 5.80 3.47
C GLY A 142 -10.65 6.15 2.05
N LEU A 143 -10.37 7.41 1.77
CA LEU A 143 -9.82 7.87 0.49
C LEU A 143 -8.48 7.17 0.17
N LEU A 144 -7.53 7.18 1.10
CA LEU A 144 -6.23 6.50 0.92
C LEU A 144 -6.41 5.01 0.61
N ARG A 145 -7.29 4.35 1.35
CA ARG A 145 -7.62 2.94 1.14
C ARG A 145 -8.16 2.68 -0.26
N VAL A 146 -9.15 3.46 -0.69
CA VAL A 146 -9.77 3.34 -2.03
C VAL A 146 -8.74 3.60 -3.13
N VAL A 147 -8.01 4.71 -3.05
CA VAL A 147 -6.99 5.08 -4.04
C VAL A 147 -5.93 3.99 -4.17
N ARG A 148 -5.45 3.48 -3.05
CA ARG A 148 -4.47 2.39 -3.02
C ARG A 148 -5.00 1.13 -3.69
N GLU A 149 -6.22 0.69 -3.34
CA GLU A 149 -6.81 -0.54 -3.91
C GLU A 149 -7.11 -0.37 -5.40
N VAL A 150 -7.75 0.73 -5.81
CA VAL A 150 -8.08 0.99 -7.21
C VAL A 150 -6.81 1.06 -8.07
N ALA A 151 -5.78 1.81 -7.64
CA ALA A 151 -4.52 1.91 -8.37
C ALA A 151 -3.81 0.55 -8.49
N THR A 152 -3.78 -0.22 -7.40
CA THR A 152 -3.13 -1.54 -7.38
C THR A 152 -3.87 -2.55 -8.27
N LEU A 153 -5.20 -2.62 -8.17
CA LEU A 153 -6.01 -3.53 -8.97
C LEU A 153 -5.94 -3.18 -10.46
N ARG A 154 -5.93 -1.89 -10.79
CA ARG A 154 -5.71 -1.41 -12.17
C ARG A 154 -4.34 -1.77 -12.71
N ALA A 155 -3.29 -1.63 -11.89
CA ALA A 155 -1.95 -2.04 -12.29
C ALA A 155 -1.87 -3.56 -12.52
N LEU A 156 -2.55 -4.35 -11.69
CA LEU A 156 -2.62 -5.81 -11.80
C LEU A 156 -3.40 -6.31 -13.03
N ALA A 157 -4.27 -5.49 -13.60
CA ALA A 157 -4.96 -5.82 -14.86
C ALA A 157 -3.99 -5.88 -16.06
N ALA A 158 -2.78 -5.30 -15.95
CA ALA A 158 -1.76 -5.42 -16.97
C ALA A 158 -1.17 -6.85 -16.99
N PRO A 159 -0.91 -7.42 -18.20
CA PRO A 159 -0.26 -8.73 -18.32
C PRO A 159 1.11 -8.74 -17.63
N GLY A 160 1.47 -9.86 -17.03
CA GLY A 160 2.79 -10.05 -16.42
C GLY A 160 2.95 -9.49 -15.00
N MET A 161 1.92 -8.90 -14.42
CA MET A 161 1.96 -8.33 -13.08
C MET A 161 1.69 -9.36 -11.99
N LEU A 162 2.66 -9.55 -11.09
CA LEU A 162 2.59 -10.42 -9.93
C LEU A 162 2.35 -9.60 -8.66
N ASP A 163 1.37 -10.01 -7.84
CA ASP A 163 1.02 -9.35 -6.57
C ASP A 163 1.59 -10.12 -5.38
N LEU A 164 2.55 -9.56 -4.68
CA LEU A 164 3.24 -10.21 -3.57
C LEU A 164 3.00 -9.52 -2.22
N HIS A 165 2.72 -10.33 -1.20
CA HIS A 165 2.85 -9.93 0.19
C HIS A 165 4.31 -9.97 0.60
N SER A 166 5.00 -8.89 0.37
CA SER A 166 6.44 -8.78 0.54
C SER A 166 6.81 -7.41 1.09
N ALA A 167 7.81 -7.40 1.97
CA ALA A 167 8.60 -6.21 2.19
C ALA A 167 9.74 -6.15 1.16
N ALA A 168 10.28 -4.95 0.90
CA ALA A 168 11.38 -4.81 -0.04
C ALA A 168 12.23 -3.56 0.26
N PHE A 169 13.50 -3.66 -0.04
CA PHE A 169 14.45 -2.56 -0.01
C PHE A 169 15.29 -2.53 -1.29
N VAL A 170 15.88 -1.40 -1.58
CA VAL A 170 16.74 -1.20 -2.75
C VAL A 170 18.16 -0.87 -2.31
N THR A 171 19.13 -1.51 -2.94
CA THR A 171 20.56 -1.19 -2.84
C THR A 171 21.11 -0.82 -4.22
N ASN A 172 22.41 -0.54 -4.31
CA ASN A 172 23.09 -0.32 -5.61
C ASN A 172 22.96 -1.51 -6.58
N GLY A 173 22.65 -2.72 -6.08
CA GLY A 173 22.44 -3.92 -6.90
C GLY A 173 21.00 -4.12 -7.39
N GLY A 174 20.06 -3.32 -6.92
CA GLY A 174 18.63 -3.45 -7.23
C GLY A 174 17.77 -3.75 -6.02
N ALA A 175 16.51 -4.13 -6.27
CA ALA A 175 15.54 -4.46 -5.25
C ALA A 175 15.73 -5.89 -4.72
N VAL A 176 15.73 -6.02 -3.41
CA VAL A 176 15.67 -7.31 -2.69
C VAL A 176 14.29 -7.45 -2.09
N LEU A 177 13.58 -8.50 -2.48
CA LEU A 177 12.24 -8.81 -1.97
C LEU A 177 12.36 -9.69 -0.73
N LEU A 178 11.62 -9.36 0.33
CA LEU A 178 11.51 -10.15 1.55
C LEU A 178 10.14 -10.83 1.57
N VAL A 179 10.07 -12.06 1.09
CA VAL A 179 8.82 -12.82 0.95
C VAL A 179 8.67 -13.82 2.08
N GLY A 180 7.51 -13.88 2.72
CA GLY A 180 7.26 -14.85 3.80
C GLY A 180 5.96 -14.58 4.53
N GLY A 181 5.53 -15.56 5.32
CA GLY A 181 4.29 -15.50 6.08
C GLY A 181 4.26 -14.39 7.15
N LYS A 182 3.13 -14.28 7.81
CA LYS A 182 2.99 -13.40 8.99
C LYS A 182 3.96 -13.88 10.08
N ARG A 183 4.69 -12.94 10.72
CA ARG A 183 5.71 -13.21 11.75
C ARG A 183 7.02 -13.87 11.26
N ALA A 184 7.25 -13.99 9.96
CA ALA A 184 8.52 -14.48 9.43
C ALA A 184 9.72 -13.55 9.68
N GLY A 185 9.53 -12.36 10.24
CA GLY A 185 10.61 -11.40 10.53
C GLY A 185 10.83 -10.34 9.45
N LYS A 186 9.99 -10.26 8.39
CA LYS A 186 10.15 -9.31 7.28
C LYS A 186 10.36 -7.86 7.73
N THR A 187 9.44 -7.31 8.53
CA THR A 187 9.49 -5.90 8.98
C THR A 187 10.71 -5.63 9.85
N THR A 188 11.09 -6.58 10.71
CA THR A 188 12.27 -6.43 11.60
C THR A 188 13.56 -6.48 10.78
N LEU A 189 13.67 -7.40 9.80
CA LEU A 189 14.82 -7.48 8.91
C LEU A 189 14.91 -6.23 8.02
N LEU A 190 13.78 -5.77 7.47
CA LEU A 190 13.70 -4.53 6.71
C LEU A 190 14.21 -3.35 7.55
N ALA A 191 13.69 -3.16 8.78
CA ALA A 191 14.16 -2.11 9.68
C ALA A 191 15.67 -2.18 9.92
N HIS A 192 16.20 -3.39 10.17
CA HIS A 192 17.63 -3.60 10.37
C HIS A 192 18.44 -3.19 9.14
N VAL A 193 18.01 -3.59 7.95
CA VAL A 193 18.72 -3.23 6.70
C VAL A 193 18.68 -1.73 6.45
N LEU A 194 17.57 -1.08 6.68
CA LEU A 194 17.41 0.36 6.48
C LEU A 194 18.34 1.19 7.41
N THR A 195 18.63 0.71 8.63
CA THR A 195 19.61 1.40 9.52
C THR A 195 21.04 1.37 8.99
N SER A 196 21.34 0.60 7.93
CA SER A 196 22.68 0.55 7.32
C SER A 196 23.11 1.85 6.65
N GLY A 197 22.17 2.73 6.30
CA GLY A 197 22.38 3.92 5.48
C GLY A 197 22.77 3.60 4.01
N ARG A 198 22.57 2.35 3.56
CA ARG A 198 22.90 1.88 2.21
C ARG A 198 21.72 1.25 1.47
N ALA A 199 20.55 1.35 2.02
CA ALA A 199 19.33 0.83 1.45
C ALA A 199 18.22 1.87 1.52
N ALA A 200 17.34 1.88 0.50
CA ALA A 200 16.13 2.66 0.46
C ALA A 200 14.92 1.74 0.64
N LEU A 201 13.86 2.22 1.27
CA LEU A 201 12.59 1.50 1.38
C LEU A 201 11.88 1.47 0.02
N LEU A 202 11.53 0.27 -0.45
CA LEU A 202 10.66 0.07 -1.61
C LEU A 202 9.23 -0.31 -1.18
N ALA A 203 9.08 -1.25 -0.26
CA ALA A 203 7.79 -1.69 0.26
C ALA A 203 7.92 -2.27 1.68
N ASN A 204 6.86 -2.16 2.47
CA ASN A 204 6.82 -2.78 3.81
C ASN A 204 5.92 -4.03 3.89
N ASP A 205 4.91 -4.16 3.02
CA ASP A 205 3.94 -5.25 3.13
C ASP A 205 3.42 -5.77 1.78
N ARG A 206 3.29 -4.93 0.76
CA ARG A 206 2.76 -5.30 -0.56
C ARG A 206 3.55 -4.64 -1.66
N LEU A 207 3.83 -5.37 -2.72
CA LEU A 207 4.44 -4.86 -3.94
C LEU A 207 3.96 -5.62 -5.18
N LEU A 208 4.05 -4.96 -6.31
CA LEU A 208 3.78 -5.51 -7.62
C LEU A 208 5.10 -5.77 -8.34
N VAL A 209 5.21 -6.89 -9.04
CA VAL A 209 6.37 -7.20 -9.89
C VAL A 209 5.89 -7.38 -11.33
N ASP A 210 6.39 -6.58 -12.24
CA ASP A 210 6.33 -6.90 -13.66
C ASP A 210 7.37 -7.99 -13.95
N CYS A 211 6.90 -9.21 -14.13
CA CYS A 211 7.77 -10.37 -14.36
C CYS A 211 8.47 -10.35 -15.73
N THR A 212 8.04 -9.49 -16.66
CA THR A 212 8.70 -9.33 -17.96
C THR A 212 9.95 -8.45 -17.87
N SER A 213 9.81 -7.29 -17.23
CA SER A 213 10.91 -6.33 -17.04
C SER A 213 11.69 -6.58 -15.74
N LEU A 214 11.19 -7.41 -14.84
CA LEU A 214 11.66 -7.62 -13.48
C LEU A 214 11.66 -6.32 -12.64
N VAL A 215 10.75 -5.40 -12.92
CA VAL A 215 10.60 -4.16 -12.14
C VAL A 215 9.57 -4.37 -11.04
N ALA A 216 9.98 -4.14 -9.79
CA ALA A 216 9.08 -4.09 -8.64
C ALA A 216 8.60 -2.66 -8.39
N THR A 217 7.31 -2.52 -8.10
CA THR A 217 6.66 -1.27 -7.66
C THR A 217 6.10 -1.48 -6.27
N GLY A 218 6.51 -0.68 -5.30
CA GLY A 218 5.97 -0.73 -3.95
C GLY A 218 4.52 -0.22 -3.90
N VAL A 219 3.69 -0.81 -3.04
CA VAL A 219 2.36 -0.29 -2.72
C VAL A 219 2.44 0.42 -1.37
N PRO A 220 2.05 1.71 -1.28
CA PRO A 220 2.16 2.47 -0.03
C PRO A 220 1.14 1.95 0.98
N THR A 221 1.61 1.21 1.97
CA THR A 221 0.81 0.65 3.06
C THR A 221 1.31 1.19 4.39
N ILE A 222 0.39 1.38 5.34
CA ILE A 222 0.77 1.70 6.72
C ILE A 222 1.71 0.64 7.29
N VAL A 223 2.64 1.06 8.14
CA VAL A 223 3.61 0.19 8.79
C VAL A 223 3.25 0.03 10.27
N PRO A 224 2.53 -1.04 10.64
CA PRO A 224 2.27 -1.34 12.04
C PRO A 224 3.56 -1.89 12.67
N VAL A 225 4.17 -1.11 13.55
CA VAL A 225 5.39 -1.50 14.25
C VAL A 225 4.99 -2.21 15.54
N ARG A 226 5.51 -3.42 15.72
CA ARG A 226 5.31 -4.19 16.94
C ARG A 226 6.24 -3.71 18.04
N GLU A 227 5.83 -3.89 19.28
CA GLU A 227 6.61 -3.51 20.46
C GLU A 227 8.02 -4.11 20.43
N GLU A 228 8.18 -5.37 20.04
CA GLU A 228 9.49 -6.03 19.95
C GLU A 228 10.39 -5.39 18.88
N THR A 229 9.78 -4.92 17.79
CA THR A 229 10.51 -4.19 16.74
C THR A 229 10.88 -2.79 17.22
N GLU A 230 9.96 -2.09 17.89
CA GLU A 230 10.22 -0.76 18.49
C GLU A 230 11.32 -0.83 19.54
N LYS A 231 11.27 -1.80 20.47
CA LYS A 231 12.33 -2.04 21.46
C LYS A 231 13.70 -2.28 20.82
N ARG A 232 13.73 -2.95 19.67
CA ARG A 232 14.95 -3.25 18.94
C ARG A 232 15.47 -2.05 18.14
N PHE A 233 14.57 -1.21 17.65
CA PHE A 233 14.86 0.01 16.89
C PHE A 233 14.16 1.22 17.54
N PRO A 234 14.67 1.74 18.68
CA PRO A 234 14.01 2.82 19.43
C PRO A 234 13.82 4.11 18.61
N ALA A 235 14.61 4.30 17.54
CA ALA A 235 14.45 5.42 16.62
C ALA A 235 13.05 5.49 16.01
N LEU A 236 12.38 4.35 15.82
CA LEU A 236 11.04 4.29 15.22
C LEU A 236 9.99 5.08 16.00
N GLY A 237 10.08 5.06 17.34
CA GLY A 237 9.14 5.79 18.22
C GLY A 237 9.61 7.19 18.64
N LYS A 238 10.83 7.60 18.26
CA LYS A 238 11.43 8.85 18.75
C LYS A 238 10.67 10.08 18.24
N GLY A 239 10.20 10.90 19.17
CA GLY A 239 9.52 12.16 18.86
C GLY A 239 8.11 12.02 18.27
N LEU A 240 7.55 10.81 18.25
CA LEU A 240 6.20 10.56 17.75
C LEU A 240 5.23 10.33 18.92
N PRO A 241 4.05 10.91 18.89
CA PRO A 241 3.01 10.60 19.86
C PRO A 241 2.56 9.14 19.69
N ARG A 242 2.48 8.37 20.77
CA ARG A 242 2.19 6.92 20.74
C ARG A 242 0.84 6.52 20.14
N ARG A 243 -0.03 7.47 19.83
CA ARG A 243 -1.39 7.23 19.34
C ARG A 243 -1.72 7.83 17.99
N ALA A 244 -0.84 8.61 17.38
CA ALA A 244 -1.23 9.46 16.26
C ALA A 244 -0.44 9.23 14.97
N ALA A 245 0.30 8.14 14.88
CA ALA A 245 1.27 7.96 13.81
C ALA A 245 0.68 7.73 12.43
N LEU A 246 -0.61 7.32 12.34
CA LEU A 246 -1.17 6.90 11.08
C LEU A 246 -1.31 8.00 10.06
N LEU A 247 -1.54 9.19 10.50
CA LEU A 247 -2.06 10.22 9.64
C LEU A 247 -1.55 11.57 9.98
N HIS A 248 -0.35 11.54 10.42
CA HIS A 248 0.21 12.65 10.96
C HIS A 248 0.76 13.61 9.99
N ALA A 249 0.06 14.39 9.76
CA ALA A 249 0.41 15.76 9.98
C ALA A 249 -0.42 16.32 11.14
N GLY A 250 -0.49 15.64 12.27
CA GLY A 250 -1.22 16.11 13.46
C GLY A 250 -2.75 16.04 13.40
N GLU A 251 -3.33 15.38 12.39
CA GLU A 251 -4.74 15.60 12.04
C GLU A 251 -5.68 14.43 12.29
N LEU A 252 -5.17 13.25 12.61
CA LEU A 252 -6.00 12.18 13.11
C LEU A 252 -5.76 12.05 14.61
N GLY A 253 -6.72 12.57 15.34
CA GLY A 253 -6.66 12.58 16.79
C GLY A 253 -6.51 11.20 17.40
N ALA A 254 -6.16 11.16 18.67
CA ALA A 254 -5.90 9.99 19.49
C ALA A 254 -7.01 8.91 19.47
N GLU A 255 -8.17 9.21 18.92
CA GLU A 255 -9.34 8.33 18.85
C GLU A 255 -9.26 7.28 17.75
N ALA A 256 -8.57 7.56 16.64
CA ALA A 256 -8.41 6.61 15.54
C ALA A 256 -7.48 5.42 15.84
N ALA A 257 -6.74 5.47 16.94
CA ALA A 257 -5.82 4.42 17.36
C ALA A 257 -6.43 3.40 18.32
N ALA A 258 -7.64 3.59 18.76
CA ALA A 258 -8.31 2.71 19.72
C ALA A 258 -9.19 1.68 19.03
N THR A 259 -8.59 0.73 18.30
CA THR A 259 -9.25 -0.55 18.12
C THR A 259 -9.18 -1.26 19.47
N PRO A 260 -10.31 -1.49 20.17
CA PRO A 260 -10.31 -2.18 21.46
C PRO A 260 -9.68 -3.56 21.29
N GLY A 261 -8.65 -3.88 22.06
CA GLY A 261 -8.01 -5.19 22.11
C GLY A 261 -6.67 -5.34 21.39
N ALA A 262 -6.25 -4.39 20.55
CA ALA A 262 -4.88 -4.35 20.05
C ALA A 262 -4.06 -3.47 20.99
N GLY A 263 -3.07 -4.01 21.70
CA GLY A 263 -2.10 -3.21 22.46
C GLY A 263 -1.61 -2.04 21.59
N ALA A 264 -1.41 -0.85 22.19
CA ALA A 264 -1.05 0.37 21.51
C ALA A 264 0.16 0.14 20.57
N ARG A 265 -0.09 -0.04 19.28
CA ARG A 265 0.95 -0.23 18.27
C ARG A 265 1.32 1.14 17.70
N LEU A 266 2.61 1.34 17.53
CA LEU A 266 3.08 2.45 16.73
C LEU A 266 2.71 2.14 15.26
N VAL A 267 2.03 3.06 14.59
CA VAL A 267 1.67 2.95 13.17
C VAL A 267 2.28 4.13 12.44
N LEU A 268 3.04 3.85 11.40
CA LEU A 268 3.78 4.84 10.62
C LEU A 268 3.30 4.85 9.17
N SER A 269 3.40 6.00 8.50
CA SER A 269 3.42 5.98 7.04
C SER A 269 4.72 5.33 6.55
N PRO A 270 4.79 4.80 5.32
CA PRO A 270 6.04 4.24 4.80
C PRO A 270 7.18 5.26 4.80
N ALA A 271 6.89 6.52 4.46
CA ALA A 271 7.88 7.59 4.47
C ALA A 271 8.38 7.92 5.89
N GLN A 272 7.47 7.92 6.89
CA GLN A 272 7.86 8.09 8.30
C GLN A 272 8.75 6.93 8.76
N PHE A 273 8.38 5.68 8.43
CA PHE A 273 9.16 4.49 8.78
C PHE A 273 10.58 4.57 8.23
N ALA A 274 10.75 4.91 6.95
CA ALA A 274 12.06 5.09 6.36
C ALA A 274 12.86 6.22 7.02
N ARG A 275 12.25 7.38 7.20
CA ARG A 275 12.87 8.57 7.82
C ARG A 275 13.36 8.31 9.24
N GLN A 276 12.55 7.63 10.07
CA GLN A 276 12.93 7.27 11.44
C GLN A 276 14.16 6.34 11.50
N LEU A 277 14.37 5.56 10.44
CA LEU A 277 15.54 4.68 10.30
C LEU A 277 16.71 5.33 9.53
N GLY A 278 16.60 6.61 9.17
CA GLY A 278 17.63 7.33 8.41
C GLY A 278 17.76 6.86 6.96
N ALA A 279 16.70 6.28 6.38
CA ALA A 279 16.71 5.74 5.02
C ALA A 279 15.86 6.59 4.07
N ALA A 280 16.21 6.56 2.79
CA ALA A 280 15.40 7.11 1.70
C ALA A 280 14.25 6.16 1.33
N THR A 281 13.32 6.65 0.50
CA THR A 281 12.26 5.88 -0.14
C THR A 281 12.45 5.85 -1.65
N THR A 282 11.96 4.80 -2.30
CA THR A 282 11.87 4.71 -3.76
C THR A 282 10.59 3.99 -4.17
N GLY A 283 10.00 4.38 -5.31
CA GLY A 283 8.73 3.81 -5.78
C GLY A 283 8.92 2.52 -6.58
N THR A 284 10.01 2.43 -7.34
CA THR A 284 10.27 1.30 -8.25
C THR A 284 11.75 0.94 -8.27
N ALA A 285 12.06 -0.33 -8.53
CA ALA A 285 13.42 -0.77 -8.81
C ALA A 285 13.43 -2.16 -9.47
N LYS A 286 14.51 -2.46 -10.22
CA LYS A 286 14.70 -3.78 -10.81
C LYS A 286 14.99 -4.82 -9.72
N VAL A 287 14.31 -5.96 -9.74
CA VAL A 287 14.51 -7.05 -8.77
C VAL A 287 15.84 -7.73 -9.04
N CYS A 288 16.64 -7.90 -8.00
CA CYS A 288 17.94 -8.58 -8.08
C CYS A 288 18.03 -9.83 -7.19
N ALA A 289 17.13 -10.01 -6.21
CA ALA A 289 17.08 -11.21 -5.39
C ALA A 289 15.74 -11.32 -4.65
N VAL A 290 15.37 -12.54 -4.27
CA VAL A 290 14.29 -12.84 -3.32
C VAL A 290 14.88 -13.52 -2.09
N VAL A 291 14.55 -13.01 -0.93
CA VAL A 291 14.94 -13.55 0.37
C VAL A 291 13.70 -14.02 1.11
N PHE A 292 13.76 -15.22 1.66
CA PHE A 292 12.70 -15.80 2.50
C PHE A 292 13.17 -15.79 3.96
N PRO A 293 12.80 -14.79 4.76
CA PRO A 293 13.18 -14.75 6.17
C PRO A 293 12.41 -15.81 6.96
N GLU A 294 13.13 -16.50 7.85
CA GLU A 294 12.60 -17.51 8.77
C GLU A 294 13.19 -17.28 10.17
N ILE A 295 12.36 -17.26 11.19
CA ILE A 295 12.82 -17.23 12.57
C ILE A 295 13.34 -18.64 12.94
N SER A 296 14.58 -18.72 13.37
CA SER A 296 15.28 -19.96 13.71
C SER A 296 15.92 -19.86 15.11
N PRO A 297 15.18 -20.26 16.16
CA PRO A 297 15.70 -20.14 17.54
C PRO A 297 16.98 -20.95 17.81
N GLY A 298 17.23 -22.00 17.02
CA GLY A 298 18.43 -22.83 17.12
C GLY A 298 19.72 -22.18 16.57
N GLN A 299 19.61 -21.00 15.93
CA GLN A 299 20.76 -20.21 15.46
C GLN A 299 20.97 -19.01 16.35
N SER A 300 22.21 -18.68 16.68
CA SER A 300 22.51 -17.46 17.45
C SER A 300 22.38 -16.20 16.59
N VAL A 301 22.87 -16.23 15.36
CA VAL A 301 22.92 -15.05 14.46
C VAL A 301 21.98 -15.23 13.27
N TRP A 302 22.50 -15.17 12.07
CA TRP A 302 21.78 -15.41 10.83
C TRP A 302 22.60 -16.29 9.88
N SER A 303 21.91 -17.00 8.97
CA SER A 303 22.53 -17.68 7.86
C SER A 303 21.74 -17.48 6.57
N LEU A 304 22.44 -17.50 5.43
CA LEU A 304 21.86 -17.40 4.10
C LEU A 304 22.09 -18.75 3.39
N VAL A 305 21.00 -19.37 2.97
CA VAL A 305 21.02 -20.68 2.30
C VAL A 305 20.34 -20.53 0.94
N PRO A 306 21.05 -20.72 -0.19
CA PRO A 306 20.41 -20.80 -1.49
C PRO A 306 19.36 -21.90 -1.52
N VAL A 307 18.27 -21.68 -2.24
CA VAL A 307 17.20 -22.68 -2.41
C VAL A 307 16.99 -23.00 -3.89
N THR A 308 16.47 -24.18 -4.17
CA THR A 308 16.13 -24.58 -5.54
C THR A 308 15.01 -23.71 -6.10
N ARG A 309 14.83 -23.74 -7.42
CA ARG A 309 13.73 -23.02 -8.08
C ARG A 309 12.37 -23.56 -7.63
N GLU A 310 12.25 -24.86 -7.44
CA GLU A 310 11.02 -25.52 -7.01
C GLU A 310 10.63 -25.08 -5.60
N GLU A 311 11.57 -25.11 -4.66
CA GLU A 311 11.35 -24.64 -3.29
C GLU A 311 11.04 -23.13 -3.27
N GLY A 312 11.81 -22.33 -4.01
CA GLY A 312 11.58 -20.90 -4.11
C GLY A 312 10.22 -20.54 -4.74
N ASN A 313 9.81 -21.29 -5.78
CA ASN A 313 8.46 -21.13 -6.37
C ASN A 313 7.36 -21.46 -5.35
N ALA A 314 7.48 -22.55 -4.61
CA ALA A 314 6.51 -22.89 -3.57
C ALA A 314 6.39 -21.80 -2.50
N ARG A 315 7.52 -21.19 -2.10
CA ARG A 315 7.56 -20.08 -1.15
C ARG A 315 6.98 -18.77 -1.74
N LEU A 316 7.19 -18.52 -3.02
CA LEU A 316 6.59 -17.38 -3.72
C LEU A 316 5.07 -17.55 -3.82
N LEU A 317 4.59 -18.75 -4.15
CA LEU A 317 3.14 -19.05 -4.19
C LEU A 317 2.48 -18.82 -2.83
N ALA A 318 3.13 -19.25 -1.74
CA ALA A 318 2.66 -18.96 -0.38
C ALA A 318 2.74 -17.47 -0.03
N GLY A 319 3.57 -16.71 -0.72
CA GLY A 319 3.75 -15.27 -0.61
C GLY A 319 2.84 -14.43 -1.52
N LEU A 320 2.02 -15.04 -2.36
CA LEU A 320 1.06 -14.30 -3.17
C LEU A 320 0.06 -13.57 -2.27
N TYR A 321 -0.21 -12.32 -2.59
CA TYR A 321 -1.19 -11.54 -1.84
C TYR A 321 -2.58 -12.19 -1.91
N ALA A 322 -2.91 -12.81 -3.04
CA ALA A 322 -4.13 -13.57 -3.24
C ALA A 322 -4.24 -14.83 -2.40
N SER A 323 -3.13 -15.55 -2.13
CA SER A 323 -3.17 -16.79 -1.37
C SER A 323 -3.56 -16.61 0.10
N ARG A 324 -3.40 -15.39 0.63
CA ARG A 324 -3.74 -15.05 2.03
C ARG A 324 -5.24 -14.95 2.31
N THR A 325 -6.04 -14.88 1.28
CA THR A 325 -7.47 -14.55 1.40
C THR A 325 -8.41 -15.63 0.87
N GLY A 326 -7.87 -16.77 0.39
CA GLY A 326 -8.66 -17.87 -0.18
C GLY A 326 -9.30 -17.56 -1.54
N PRO A 327 -10.16 -18.42 -2.08
CA PRO A 327 -10.97 -18.12 -3.26
C PRO A 327 -11.84 -16.91 -2.95
N ARG A 328 -11.69 -15.84 -3.75
CA ARG A 328 -12.24 -14.54 -3.42
C ARG A 328 -13.56 -14.30 -4.12
N GLU A 329 -14.53 -13.88 -3.36
CA GLU A 329 -15.53 -12.99 -3.89
C GLU A 329 -14.86 -11.67 -4.30
N PRO A 330 -15.21 -11.10 -5.47
CA PRO A 330 -14.66 -9.83 -5.90
C PRO A 330 -14.99 -8.74 -4.87
N THR A 331 -13.98 -7.99 -4.45
CA THR A 331 -14.22 -6.83 -3.59
C THR A 331 -14.92 -5.73 -4.39
N ILE A 332 -15.60 -4.82 -3.68
CA ILE A 332 -16.32 -3.71 -4.30
C ILE A 332 -15.44 -2.93 -5.29
N PHE A 333 -14.16 -2.73 -4.99
CA PHE A 333 -13.27 -1.93 -5.83
C PHE A 333 -12.77 -2.67 -7.08
N GLN A 334 -12.99 -3.97 -7.19
CA GLN A 334 -12.66 -4.71 -8.42
C GLN A 334 -13.52 -4.27 -9.61
N ALA A 335 -14.76 -3.88 -9.38
CA ALA A 335 -15.59 -3.31 -10.42
C ALA A 335 -14.96 -2.04 -11.02
N ALA A 336 -14.38 -1.18 -10.19
CA ALA A 336 -13.68 0.02 -10.64
C ALA A 336 -12.33 -0.28 -11.29
N ALA A 337 -11.75 -1.43 -11.01
CA ALA A 337 -10.42 -1.81 -11.50
C ALA A 337 -10.44 -2.53 -12.87
N GLY A 338 -11.55 -3.09 -13.30
CA GLY A 338 -11.64 -3.93 -14.50
C GLY A 338 -11.33 -5.41 -14.23
N GLU A 339 -10.95 -6.14 -15.25
CA GLU A 339 -10.70 -7.58 -15.14
C GLU A 339 -9.58 -7.90 -14.14
N THR A 340 -9.83 -8.85 -13.27
CA THR A 340 -8.86 -9.33 -12.29
C THR A 340 -8.00 -10.44 -12.90
N PRO A 341 -6.70 -10.53 -12.54
CA PRO A 341 -5.85 -11.63 -12.98
C PRO A 341 -6.44 -12.98 -12.58
N VAL A 342 -6.49 -13.91 -13.53
CA VAL A 342 -6.90 -15.30 -13.27
C VAL A 342 -5.92 -15.93 -12.28
N PRO A 343 -6.37 -16.63 -11.23
CA PRO A 343 -5.49 -17.22 -10.22
C PRO A 343 -4.34 -18.08 -10.78
N GLY A 344 -4.58 -18.83 -11.86
CA GLY A 344 -3.54 -19.64 -12.52
C GLY A 344 -2.43 -18.80 -13.16
N ALA A 345 -2.71 -17.57 -13.61
CA ALA A 345 -1.70 -16.68 -14.18
C ALA A 345 -0.67 -16.23 -13.12
N GLN A 346 -1.10 -15.99 -11.89
CA GLN A 346 -0.19 -15.61 -10.79
C GLN A 346 0.82 -16.73 -10.45
N ALA A 347 0.42 -18.01 -10.57
CA ALA A 347 1.32 -19.14 -10.34
C ALA A 347 2.41 -19.23 -11.43
N ALA A 348 2.06 -19.02 -12.69
CA ALA A 348 3.02 -18.97 -13.79
C ALA A 348 4.02 -17.82 -13.64
N LEU A 349 3.56 -16.64 -13.20
CA LEU A 349 4.42 -15.47 -12.95
C LEU A 349 5.36 -15.69 -11.76
N ALA A 350 4.90 -16.38 -10.70
CA ALA A 350 5.77 -16.75 -9.57
C ALA A 350 6.91 -17.66 -10.03
N LEU A 351 6.62 -18.65 -10.89
CA LEU A 351 7.62 -19.53 -11.47
C LEU A 351 8.60 -18.76 -12.37
N GLN A 352 8.12 -17.82 -13.17
CA GLN A 352 8.94 -16.95 -13.99
C GLN A 352 9.90 -16.12 -13.14
N LEU A 353 9.42 -15.49 -12.07
CA LEU A 353 10.26 -14.75 -11.13
C LEU A 353 11.30 -15.67 -10.45
N ALA A 354 10.90 -16.87 -10.02
CA ALA A 354 11.79 -17.84 -9.41
C ALA A 354 12.93 -18.29 -10.34
N ALA A 355 12.67 -18.31 -11.65
CA ALA A 355 13.67 -18.65 -12.66
C ALA A 355 14.62 -17.49 -12.98
N ALA A 356 14.18 -16.24 -12.74
CA ALA A 356 14.89 -15.05 -13.20
C ALA A 356 15.89 -14.46 -12.19
N VAL A 357 15.72 -14.74 -10.89
CA VAL A 357 16.55 -14.10 -9.84
C VAL A 357 17.02 -15.11 -8.78
N PRO A 358 18.15 -14.85 -8.09
CA PRO A 358 18.60 -15.65 -6.96
C PRO A 358 17.57 -15.73 -5.84
N LEU A 359 17.39 -16.92 -5.27
CA LEU A 359 16.45 -17.24 -4.21
C LEU A 359 17.23 -17.74 -2.98
N VAL A 360 16.98 -17.11 -1.82
CA VAL A 360 17.75 -17.38 -0.61
C VAL A 360 16.84 -17.45 0.61
N VAL A 361 16.98 -18.49 1.43
CA VAL A 361 16.39 -18.51 2.78
C VAL A 361 17.33 -17.79 3.73
N CYS A 362 16.79 -16.86 4.50
CA CYS A 362 17.50 -16.17 5.58
C CYS A 362 16.97 -16.66 6.92
N ARG A 363 17.72 -17.56 7.58
CA ARG A 363 17.40 -18.00 8.94
C ARG A 363 17.88 -16.97 9.94
N LEU A 364 17.00 -16.52 10.82
CA LEU A 364 17.21 -15.42 11.75
C LEU A 364 17.16 -15.94 13.19
N GLY A 365 18.30 -15.95 13.83
CA GLY A 365 18.42 -16.26 15.26
C GLY A 365 18.08 -15.06 16.17
N PRO A 366 18.08 -15.24 17.50
CA PRO A 366 17.79 -14.17 18.46
C PRO A 366 18.77 -12.99 18.35
N ASP A 367 20.01 -13.23 17.95
CA ASP A 367 21.07 -12.22 17.82
C ASP A 367 21.23 -11.70 16.39
N ALA A 368 20.36 -12.09 15.46
CA ALA A 368 20.44 -11.73 14.03
C ALA A 368 20.58 -10.23 13.77
N TYR A 369 20.11 -9.41 14.69
CA TYR A 369 20.08 -7.95 14.58
C TYR A 369 21.09 -7.21 15.46
N ARG A 370 21.96 -7.92 16.19
CA ARG A 370 23.01 -7.32 17.06
C ARG A 370 24.20 -6.78 16.29
N GLY A 371 24.40 -7.26 15.06
CA GLY A 371 25.52 -6.83 14.21
C GLY A 371 25.16 -5.69 13.26
N HIS A 372 26.15 -5.22 12.52
CA HIS A 372 25.92 -4.22 11.48
C HIS A 372 25.18 -4.84 10.28
N ALA A 373 24.07 -4.26 9.87
CA ALA A 373 23.29 -4.64 8.68
C ALA A 373 24.16 -4.72 7.40
N ARG A 374 25.25 -3.96 7.35
CA ARG A 374 26.24 -4.02 6.25
C ARG A 374 26.88 -5.39 6.07
N ALA A 375 27.07 -6.17 7.15
CA ALA A 375 27.64 -7.52 7.06
C ALA A 375 26.64 -8.45 6.35
N TRP A 376 25.37 -8.35 6.71
CA TRP A 376 24.28 -9.11 6.07
C TRP A 376 24.16 -8.76 4.58
N LEU A 377 24.14 -7.47 4.22
CA LEU A 377 24.11 -7.02 2.82
C LEU A 377 25.30 -7.52 2.00
N ARG A 378 26.51 -7.56 2.58
CA ARG A 378 27.70 -8.11 1.89
C ARG A 378 27.59 -9.61 1.68
N ALA A 379 27.08 -10.34 2.67
CA ALA A 379 26.92 -11.80 2.58
C ALA A 379 25.88 -12.22 1.53
N LEU A 380 24.90 -11.38 1.26
CA LEU A 380 23.88 -11.63 0.23
C LEU A 380 24.46 -11.66 -1.20
N LYS A 381 25.72 -11.19 -1.39
CA LYS A 381 26.43 -11.22 -2.68
C LYS A 381 25.60 -10.75 -3.86
N LEU A 382 24.88 -9.65 -3.68
CA LEU A 382 24.07 -9.08 -4.75
C LEU A 382 24.95 -8.75 -5.97
N PRO A 383 24.43 -8.91 -7.20
CA PRO A 383 25.14 -8.49 -8.40
C PRO A 383 25.53 -7.02 -8.26
N LYS A 384 26.75 -6.67 -8.60
CA LYS A 384 27.15 -5.26 -8.68
C LYS A 384 26.31 -4.64 -9.78
N GLY A 385 25.50 -3.64 -9.44
CA GLY A 385 24.71 -2.91 -10.42
C GLY A 385 25.61 -2.44 -11.53
N GLY A 386 25.43 -2.96 -12.71
CA GLY A 386 26.04 -2.38 -13.91
C GLY A 386 25.52 -0.95 -13.99
N ALA A 387 26.45 0.02 -13.95
CA ALA A 387 26.11 1.38 -14.31
C ALA A 387 25.46 1.31 -15.68
N GLY A 388 24.14 1.53 -15.74
CA GLY A 388 23.41 1.61 -17.00
C GLY A 388 24.10 2.66 -17.85
N ARG A 389 24.63 2.21 -18.99
CA ARG A 389 25.02 3.07 -20.10
C ARG A 389 23.76 3.54 -20.82
#